data_65ad934a6364fb5d3ac956b6627943bb
#
_entry.id   65ad934a6364fb5d3ac956b6627943bb
#
_cell.length_a   1.000
_cell.length_b   1.000
_cell.length_c   1.000
_cell.angle_alpha   90.00
_cell.angle_beta   90.00
_cell.angle_gamma   90.00
#
_symmetry.space_group_name_H-M   'P 1'
#
loop_
_entity.id
_entity.type
_entity.pdbx_description
1 polymer ?
#
loop_
_entity_poly.entity_id
_entity_poly.type
_entity_poly.pdbx_seq_one_letter_code
_entity_poly.pdbx_strand_id
1 'polypeptide(L)'
;MRKVNYLNNKDILKEIAKSKLTYCSFIDDSVKSYDAIVTSVDKITKKAIQEARKARAERLAKEAQEADLLNGVKKKLDEYLTATKDIPQTDIVFRVMTWEHIPIDEAKQKKADAKAQEEYDADEDNFETEYDEPLVVKGTTKYTKVNFPPFKHYRVDEEGNPVCVGISHWKGGIEKGKFSKDHGTMTNKLAHMFIKLCERYATRSNWRGYTYNDEMRSQALLQLSQIGLQFDEAKSQNPFAYYTAAITNSFTRVLNIEKRNQN
;
A
#
# COMPACT_ATOMS: atom_id res chain seq x y z
N MET A 1 -2.35 34.46 -8.97
CA MET A 1 -2.61 32.99 -9.03
C MET A 1 -1.89 32.31 -7.88
N ARG A 2 -2.60 31.70 -6.93
CA ARG A 2 -1.98 30.86 -5.90
C ARG A 2 -1.30 29.66 -6.59
N LYS A 3 0.00 29.49 -6.41
CA LYS A 3 0.72 28.30 -6.86
C LYS A 3 0.09 27.07 -6.19
N VAL A 4 -0.54 26.20 -6.97
CA VAL A 4 -1.14 24.96 -6.46
C VAL A 4 0.01 24.06 -5.97
N ASN A 5 0.01 23.76 -4.67
CA ASN A 5 1.01 22.87 -4.08
C ASN A 5 0.54 21.42 -4.24
N TYR A 6 1.06 20.72 -5.24
CA TYR A 6 0.74 19.31 -5.50
C TYR A 6 1.47 18.32 -4.57
N LEU A 7 2.41 18.81 -3.73
CA LEU A 7 3.14 17.95 -2.80
C LEU A 7 2.50 17.95 -1.41
N ASN A 8 1.27 17.49 -1.34
CA ASN A 8 0.54 17.26 -0.09
C ASN A 8 0.12 15.79 0.01
N ASN A 9 -0.17 15.35 1.22
CA ASN A 9 -0.52 13.95 1.48
C ASN A 9 -1.71 13.46 0.66
N LYS A 10 -2.73 14.29 0.47
CA LYS A 10 -3.93 13.94 -0.29
C LYS A 10 -3.61 13.62 -1.75
N ASP A 11 -2.85 14.48 -2.42
CA ASP A 11 -2.48 14.29 -3.83
C ASP A 11 -1.52 13.10 -4.00
N ILE A 12 -0.58 12.94 -3.07
CA ILE A 12 0.35 11.80 -3.07
C ILE A 12 -0.42 10.48 -2.89
N LEU A 13 -1.32 10.39 -1.91
CA LEU A 13 -2.16 9.21 -1.68
C LEU A 13 -3.00 8.85 -2.91
N LYS A 14 -3.55 9.86 -3.59
CA LYS A 14 -4.31 9.67 -4.82
C LYS A 14 -3.47 9.04 -5.92
N GLU A 15 -2.24 9.52 -6.12
CA GLU A 15 -1.34 8.98 -7.15
C GLU A 15 -0.75 7.61 -6.77
N ILE A 16 -0.52 7.34 -5.49
CA ILE A 16 -0.18 5.99 -5.01
C ILE A 16 -1.31 5.01 -5.34
N ALA A 17 -2.55 5.38 -5.01
CA ALA A 17 -3.71 4.55 -5.29
C ALA A 17 -3.86 4.27 -6.79
N LYS A 18 -3.79 5.29 -7.65
CA LYS A 18 -3.84 5.13 -9.11
C LYS A 18 -2.74 4.21 -9.64
N SER A 19 -1.52 4.33 -9.13
CA SER A 19 -0.40 3.48 -9.53
C SER A 19 -0.64 2.02 -9.14
N LYS A 20 -1.08 1.75 -7.92
CA LYS A 20 -1.39 0.40 -7.44
C LYS A 20 -2.51 -0.27 -8.25
N LEU A 21 -3.52 0.48 -8.68
CA LEU A 21 -4.62 -0.05 -9.50
C LEU A 21 -4.15 -0.65 -10.82
N THR A 22 -3.05 -0.18 -11.39
CA THR A 22 -2.50 -0.71 -12.64
C THR A 22 -2.01 -2.16 -12.54
N TYR A 23 -1.75 -2.63 -11.32
CA TYR A 23 -1.31 -4.01 -11.01
C TYR A 23 -2.47 -4.95 -10.67
N CYS A 24 -3.70 -4.47 -10.70
CA CYS A 24 -4.86 -5.19 -10.22
C CYS A 24 -5.76 -5.66 -11.38
N SER A 25 -6.54 -6.70 -11.11
CA SER A 25 -7.72 -7.07 -11.91
C SER A 25 -8.98 -6.79 -11.10
N PHE A 26 -9.97 -6.16 -11.75
CA PHE A 26 -11.26 -5.84 -11.17
C PHE A 26 -12.38 -6.35 -12.08
N ILE A 27 -13.55 -6.62 -11.52
CA ILE A 27 -14.73 -6.99 -12.32
C ILE A 27 -15.26 -5.80 -13.14
N ASP A 28 -15.19 -4.58 -12.58
CA ASP A 28 -15.55 -3.31 -13.23
C ASP A 28 -14.90 -2.12 -12.53
N ASP A 29 -15.13 -0.92 -13.06
CA ASP A 29 -14.53 0.31 -12.53
C ASP A 29 -15.12 0.76 -11.18
N SER A 30 -16.34 0.34 -10.85
CA SER A 30 -17.04 0.74 -9.63
C SER A 30 -16.41 0.18 -8.35
N VAL A 31 -15.62 -0.89 -8.46
CA VAL A 31 -14.95 -1.57 -7.36
C VAL A 31 -13.47 -1.22 -7.21
N LYS A 32 -12.95 -0.31 -8.01
CA LYS A 32 -11.55 0.19 -7.90
C LYS A 32 -11.32 1.01 -6.64
N SER A 33 -12.31 1.79 -6.23
CA SER A 33 -12.29 2.50 -4.95
C SER A 33 -12.82 1.61 -3.83
N TYR A 34 -12.37 1.88 -2.60
CA TYR A 34 -12.83 1.16 -1.41
C TYR A 34 -13.32 2.13 -0.34
N ASP A 35 -14.18 1.64 0.53
CA ASP A 35 -14.81 2.42 1.60
C ASP A 35 -14.19 2.12 2.98
N ALA A 36 -13.63 0.93 3.16
CA ALA A 36 -12.93 0.54 4.38
C ALA A 36 -11.81 -0.48 4.09
N ILE A 37 -10.81 -0.50 4.97
CA ILE A 37 -9.74 -1.50 4.97
C ILE A 37 -9.93 -2.43 6.16
N VAL A 38 -9.88 -3.72 5.91
CA VAL A 38 -9.93 -4.76 6.95
C VAL A 38 -8.77 -5.75 6.79
N THR A 39 -8.44 -6.45 7.87
CA THR A 39 -7.30 -7.39 7.89
C THR A 39 -7.66 -8.79 7.43
N SER A 40 -8.95 -9.12 7.40
CA SER A 40 -9.46 -10.43 6.96
C SER A 40 -10.93 -10.35 6.59
N VAL A 41 -11.41 -11.33 5.82
CA VAL A 41 -12.81 -11.36 5.33
C VAL A 41 -13.81 -11.49 6.48
N ASP A 42 -13.49 -12.22 7.55
CA ASP A 42 -14.32 -12.37 8.74
C ASP A 42 -14.53 -11.07 9.52
N LYS A 43 -13.72 -10.05 9.28
CA LYS A 43 -13.91 -8.70 9.83
C LYS A 43 -14.97 -7.87 9.08
N ILE A 44 -15.50 -8.36 7.99
CA ILE A 44 -16.63 -7.74 7.28
C ILE A 44 -17.94 -8.09 8.02
N THR A 45 -18.14 -7.46 9.16
CA THR A 45 -19.29 -7.64 10.03
C THR A 45 -20.40 -6.64 9.68
N LYS A 46 -21.62 -6.86 10.21
CA LYS A 46 -22.74 -5.90 10.08
C LYS A 46 -22.33 -4.50 10.56
N LYS A 47 -21.57 -4.40 11.65
CA LYS A 47 -21.04 -3.14 12.18
C LYS A 47 -20.09 -2.50 11.19
N ALA A 48 -19.12 -3.26 10.65
CA ALA A 48 -18.17 -2.78 9.66
C ALA A 48 -18.88 -2.28 8.39
N ILE A 49 -19.94 -2.96 7.94
CA ILE A 49 -20.75 -2.53 6.79
C ILE A 49 -21.41 -1.17 7.07
N GLN A 50 -21.97 -0.95 8.26
CA GLN A 50 -22.59 0.33 8.62
C GLN A 50 -21.57 1.46 8.71
N GLU A 51 -20.41 1.20 9.30
CA GLU A 51 -19.29 2.18 9.35
C GLU A 51 -18.78 2.52 7.96
N ALA A 52 -18.65 1.53 7.08
CA ALA A 52 -18.23 1.74 5.69
C ALA A 52 -19.28 2.51 4.87
N ARG A 53 -20.58 2.29 5.10
CA ARG A 53 -21.66 3.09 4.49
C ARG A 53 -21.55 4.56 4.90
N LYS A 54 -21.29 4.83 6.17
CA LYS A 54 -21.07 6.19 6.68
C LYS A 54 -19.83 6.82 6.04
N ALA A 55 -18.71 6.11 6.00
CA ALA A 55 -17.49 6.57 5.37
C ALA A 55 -17.70 6.88 3.87
N ARG A 56 -18.45 6.06 3.15
CA ARG A 56 -18.82 6.31 1.75
C ARG A 56 -19.64 7.58 1.59
N ALA A 57 -20.66 7.79 2.46
CA ALA A 57 -21.46 9.01 2.42
C ALA A 57 -20.61 10.26 2.62
N GLU A 58 -19.70 10.24 3.59
CA GLU A 58 -18.77 11.36 3.86
C GLU A 58 -17.81 11.60 2.70
N ARG A 59 -17.27 10.53 2.09
CA ARG A 59 -16.36 10.65 0.93
C ARG A 59 -17.06 11.25 -0.27
N LEU A 60 -18.23 10.76 -0.63
CA LEU A 60 -19.02 11.27 -1.75
C LEU A 60 -19.43 12.73 -1.53
N ALA A 61 -19.80 13.11 -0.30
CA ALA A 61 -20.11 14.48 0.06
C ALA A 61 -18.92 15.43 -0.12
N LYS A 62 -17.72 15.01 0.31
CA LYS A 62 -16.48 15.77 0.12
C LYS A 62 -16.11 15.93 -1.36
N GLU A 63 -16.24 14.87 -2.14
CA GLU A 63 -15.99 14.91 -3.59
C GLU A 63 -16.95 15.86 -4.31
N ALA A 64 -18.23 15.83 -3.96
CA ALA A 64 -19.23 16.74 -4.51
C ALA A 64 -18.97 18.20 -4.09
N GLN A 65 -18.62 18.44 -2.83
CA GLN A 65 -18.27 19.77 -2.35
C GLN A 65 -17.03 20.34 -3.08
N GLU A 66 -16.01 19.52 -3.29
CA GLU A 66 -14.80 19.93 -4.01
C GLU A 66 -15.08 20.24 -5.48
N ALA A 67 -15.94 19.45 -6.15
CA ALA A 67 -16.35 19.70 -7.51
C ALA A 67 -17.11 21.02 -7.64
N ASP A 68 -18.03 21.30 -6.71
CA ASP A 68 -18.78 22.56 -6.67
C ASP A 68 -17.85 23.75 -6.37
N LEU A 69 -16.87 23.59 -5.48
CA LEU A 69 -15.91 24.64 -5.16
C LEU A 69 -15.04 25.04 -6.36
N LEU A 70 -14.67 24.07 -7.22
CA LEU A 70 -13.97 24.35 -8.47
C LEU A 70 -14.82 25.18 -9.43
N ASN A 71 -16.14 25.05 -9.38
CA ASN A 71 -17.10 25.81 -10.14
C ASN A 71 -17.54 27.13 -9.44
N GLY A 72 -16.88 27.50 -8.35
CA GLY A 72 -17.17 28.73 -7.60
C GLY A 72 -18.38 28.65 -6.64
N VAL A 73 -18.98 27.48 -6.47
CA VAL A 73 -20.09 27.23 -5.56
C VAL A 73 -19.56 26.85 -4.19
N LYS A 74 -19.99 27.59 -3.14
CA LYS A 74 -19.61 27.31 -1.75
C LYS A 74 -20.85 26.91 -0.96
N LYS A 75 -20.93 25.62 -0.60
CA LYS A 75 -21.94 25.08 0.28
C LYS A 75 -21.30 24.35 1.46
N LYS A 76 -22.05 24.16 2.54
CA LYS A 76 -21.59 23.39 3.69
C LYS A 76 -21.57 21.89 3.35
N LEU A 77 -20.66 21.14 3.97
CA LEU A 77 -20.52 19.68 3.74
C LEU A 77 -21.83 18.94 4.00
N ASP A 78 -22.57 19.35 5.03
CA ASP A 78 -23.85 18.73 5.42
C ASP A 78 -24.92 18.78 4.31
N GLU A 79 -24.83 19.74 3.40
CA GLU A 79 -25.76 19.87 2.27
C GLU A 79 -25.55 18.80 1.18
N TYR A 80 -24.40 18.12 1.21
CA TYR A 80 -24.04 17.06 0.27
C TYR A 80 -24.19 15.65 0.86
N LEU A 81 -24.37 15.54 2.19
CA LEU A 81 -24.45 14.25 2.85
C LEU A 81 -25.73 13.50 2.48
N THR A 82 -25.54 12.30 1.93
CA THR A 82 -26.60 11.32 1.73
C THR A 82 -26.83 10.57 3.04
N ALA A 83 -28.10 10.29 3.39
CA ALA A 83 -28.38 9.47 4.55
C ALA A 83 -27.76 8.06 4.38
N THR A 84 -27.12 7.56 5.43
CA THR A 84 -26.43 6.26 5.40
C THR A 84 -27.36 5.11 4.95
N LYS A 85 -28.64 5.16 5.33
CA LYS A 85 -29.67 4.18 4.94
C LYS A 85 -29.95 4.15 3.43
N ASP A 86 -29.68 5.24 2.72
CA ASP A 86 -29.95 5.38 1.28
C ASP A 86 -28.78 4.86 0.43
N ILE A 87 -27.66 4.46 1.06
CA ILE A 87 -26.52 3.82 0.41
C ILE A 87 -26.73 2.30 0.49
N PRO A 88 -26.91 1.61 -0.66
CA PRO A 88 -27.04 0.15 -0.66
C PRO A 88 -25.80 -0.51 -0.08
N GLN A 89 -25.97 -1.53 0.76
CA GLN A 89 -24.82 -2.29 1.26
C GLN A 89 -24.04 -3.00 0.15
N THR A 90 -24.72 -3.36 -0.94
CA THR A 90 -24.12 -3.98 -2.12
C THR A 90 -23.15 -3.07 -2.89
N ASP A 91 -23.21 -1.76 -2.65
CA ASP A 91 -22.26 -0.81 -3.26
C ASP A 91 -20.94 -0.67 -2.47
N ILE A 92 -20.95 -1.12 -1.21
CA ILE A 92 -19.79 -0.99 -0.33
C ILE A 92 -18.67 -1.92 -0.76
N VAL A 93 -17.46 -1.37 -0.85
CA VAL A 93 -16.24 -2.11 -1.21
C VAL A 93 -15.29 -2.11 -0.03
N PHE A 94 -14.88 -3.30 0.38
CA PHE A 94 -13.84 -3.51 1.40
C PHE A 94 -12.54 -3.89 0.75
N ARG A 95 -11.46 -3.26 1.18
CA ARG A 95 -10.10 -3.73 0.88
C ARG A 95 -9.63 -4.65 2.01
N VAL A 96 -9.41 -5.90 1.67
CA VAL A 96 -8.88 -6.90 2.59
C VAL A 96 -7.39 -7.07 2.33
N MET A 97 -6.55 -6.73 3.31
CA MET A 97 -5.11 -6.95 3.23
C MET A 97 -4.82 -8.43 3.41
N THR A 98 -4.32 -9.08 2.38
CA THR A 98 -4.09 -10.53 2.36
C THR A 98 -2.97 -10.93 1.42
N TRP A 99 -2.24 -11.97 1.80
CA TRP A 99 -1.15 -12.57 1.02
C TRP A 99 -1.53 -13.92 0.37
N GLU A 100 -2.74 -14.43 0.59
CA GLU A 100 -3.13 -15.78 0.18
C GLU A 100 -3.07 -16.04 -1.32
N HIS A 101 -3.20 -15.00 -2.17
CA HIS A 101 -3.10 -15.11 -3.62
C HIS A 101 -1.67 -14.88 -4.15
N ILE A 102 -0.71 -14.59 -3.28
CA ILE A 102 0.69 -14.38 -3.65
C ILE A 102 1.44 -15.72 -3.56
N PRO A 103 2.18 -16.13 -4.60
CA PRO A 103 2.94 -17.36 -4.59
C PRO A 103 4.01 -17.38 -3.50
N ILE A 104 4.24 -18.54 -2.94
CA ILE A 104 5.35 -18.78 -2.00
C ILE A 104 6.68 -18.82 -2.79
N ASP A 105 7.69 -18.15 -2.26
CA ASP A 105 9.08 -18.28 -2.75
C ASP A 105 9.68 -19.57 -2.18
N GLU A 106 9.65 -20.65 -2.95
CA GLU A 106 10.06 -21.98 -2.51
C GLU A 106 11.50 -22.03 -2.00
N ALA A 107 12.42 -21.31 -2.63
CA ALA A 107 13.82 -21.29 -2.22
C ALA A 107 14.00 -20.62 -0.85
N LYS A 108 13.30 -19.54 -0.60
CA LYS A 108 13.31 -18.87 0.71
C LYS A 108 12.56 -19.66 1.76
N GLN A 109 11.46 -20.34 1.36
CA GLN A 109 10.70 -21.18 2.27
C GLN A 109 11.53 -22.36 2.77
N LYS A 110 12.24 -23.06 1.88
CA LYS A 110 13.15 -24.17 2.26
C LYS A 110 14.21 -23.71 3.26
N LYS A 111 14.79 -22.53 3.07
CA LYS A 111 15.78 -21.97 4.02
C LYS A 111 15.16 -21.64 5.36
N ALA A 112 13.93 -21.08 5.36
CA ALA A 112 13.22 -20.74 6.59
C ALA A 112 12.80 -21.99 7.37
N ASP A 113 12.36 -23.04 6.68
CA ASP A 113 11.99 -24.34 7.29
C ASP A 113 13.21 -25.03 7.88
N ALA A 114 14.34 -25.06 7.15
CA ALA A 114 15.59 -25.64 7.66
C ALA A 114 16.08 -24.90 8.92
N LYS A 115 16.03 -23.58 8.92
CA LYS A 115 16.43 -22.78 10.08
C LYS A 115 15.51 -23.04 11.28
N ALA A 116 14.19 -23.11 11.07
CA ALA A 116 13.23 -23.40 12.12
C ALA A 116 13.43 -24.79 12.70
N GLN A 117 13.78 -25.78 11.86
CA GLN A 117 14.10 -27.13 12.31
C GLN A 117 15.39 -27.16 13.14
N GLU A 118 16.44 -26.46 12.69
CA GLU A 118 17.70 -26.35 13.46
C GLU A 118 17.49 -25.69 14.82
N GLU A 119 16.66 -24.63 14.89
CA GLU A 119 16.33 -23.95 16.15
C GLU A 119 15.53 -24.88 17.09
N TYR A 120 14.60 -25.66 16.56
CA TYR A 120 13.81 -26.61 17.33
C TYR A 120 14.69 -27.75 17.87
N ASP A 121 15.56 -28.33 17.03
CA ASP A 121 16.45 -29.44 17.39
C ASP A 121 17.53 -29.01 18.40
N ALA A 122 17.87 -27.71 18.44
CA ALA A 122 18.81 -27.14 19.40
C ALA A 122 18.19 -26.85 20.77
N ASP A 123 16.88 -26.88 20.89
CA ASP A 123 16.17 -26.63 22.15
C ASP A 123 16.11 -27.95 22.98
N GLU A 124 16.85 -27.97 24.09
CA GLU A 124 16.95 -29.17 24.98
C GLU A 124 15.58 -29.57 25.57
N ASP A 125 14.62 -28.64 25.67
CA ASP A 125 13.28 -28.91 26.20
C ASP A 125 12.39 -29.67 25.19
N ASN A 126 12.77 -29.69 23.92
CA ASN A 126 12.07 -30.38 22.82
C ASN A 126 12.63 -31.81 22.53
N PHE A 127 13.22 -32.45 23.50
CA PHE A 127 13.78 -33.80 23.34
C PHE A 127 12.66 -34.83 23.05
N GLU A 128 12.71 -35.46 21.86
CA GLU A 128 11.75 -36.46 21.45
C GLU A 128 11.84 -37.73 22.31
N THR A 129 10.70 -38.26 22.71
CA THR A 129 10.63 -39.55 23.33
C THR A 129 10.72 -40.63 22.25
N GLU A 130 11.31 -41.78 22.56
CA GLU A 130 11.68 -42.89 21.66
C GLU A 130 10.52 -43.46 20.78
N TYR A 131 9.28 -42.92 20.94
CA TYR A 131 8.05 -43.39 20.30
C TYR A 131 7.31 -42.34 19.49
N ASP A 132 7.80 -41.09 19.40
CA ASP A 132 7.15 -40.02 18.63
C ASP A 132 7.74 -39.91 17.22
N GLU A 133 6.86 -39.78 16.20
CA GLU A 133 7.31 -39.43 14.86
C GLU A 133 8.05 -38.07 14.89
N PRO A 134 9.17 -37.93 14.12
CA PRO A 134 9.90 -36.67 14.11
C PRO A 134 8.99 -35.50 13.74
N LEU A 135 8.93 -34.48 14.60
CA LEU A 135 8.11 -33.30 14.36
C LEU A 135 8.75 -32.44 13.27
N VAL A 136 8.05 -32.30 12.16
CA VAL A 136 8.48 -31.40 11.08
C VAL A 136 8.05 -29.97 11.41
N VAL A 137 9.02 -29.13 11.76
CA VAL A 137 8.79 -27.72 12.06
C VAL A 137 8.87 -26.90 10.77
N LYS A 138 7.85 -26.06 10.55
CA LYS A 138 7.83 -25.12 9.41
C LYS A 138 8.23 -23.73 9.87
N GLY A 139 9.09 -23.08 9.11
CA GLY A 139 9.41 -21.69 9.29
C GLY A 139 8.26 -20.76 8.88
N THR A 140 8.41 -19.48 9.17
CA THR A 140 7.46 -18.45 8.72
C THR A 140 7.30 -18.46 7.21
N THR A 141 6.07 -18.39 6.71
CA THR A 141 5.77 -18.39 5.28
C THR A 141 6.52 -17.28 4.54
N LYS A 142 7.22 -17.64 3.47
CA LYS A 142 8.01 -16.73 2.62
C LYS A 142 7.34 -16.55 1.28
N TYR A 143 6.69 -15.41 1.09
CA TYR A 143 6.04 -15.07 -0.17
C TYR A 143 7.02 -14.48 -1.18
N THR A 144 6.66 -14.60 -2.46
CA THR A 144 7.34 -13.88 -3.54
C THR A 144 7.30 -12.37 -3.25
N LYS A 145 8.42 -11.69 -3.48
CA LYS A 145 8.52 -10.24 -3.26
C LYS A 145 7.60 -9.49 -4.22
N VAL A 146 6.78 -8.62 -3.68
CA VAL A 146 5.90 -7.70 -4.41
C VAL A 146 6.22 -6.25 -4.05
N ASN A 147 5.80 -5.31 -4.88
CA ASN A 147 6.15 -3.89 -4.76
C ASN A 147 5.26 -3.08 -3.80
N PHE A 148 4.15 -3.66 -3.35
CA PHE A 148 3.29 -3.08 -2.31
C PHE A 148 2.54 -4.19 -1.56
N PRO A 149 2.01 -3.91 -0.35
CA PRO A 149 1.23 -4.88 0.41
C PRO A 149 0.01 -5.35 -0.39
N PRO A 150 -0.13 -6.67 -0.64
CA PRO A 150 -1.19 -7.18 -1.48
C PRO A 150 -2.55 -7.12 -0.79
N PHE A 151 -3.59 -7.03 -1.63
CA PHE A 151 -4.97 -6.94 -1.16
C PHE A 151 -5.94 -7.57 -2.16
N LYS A 152 -7.13 -7.85 -1.66
CA LYS A 152 -8.32 -8.16 -2.46
C LYS A 152 -9.43 -7.17 -2.13
N HIS A 153 -10.26 -6.83 -3.11
CA HIS A 153 -11.49 -6.08 -2.88
C HIS A 153 -12.68 -7.02 -2.81
N TYR A 154 -13.55 -6.76 -1.84
CA TYR A 154 -14.78 -7.50 -1.62
C TYR A 154 -15.98 -6.56 -1.61
N ARG A 155 -17.05 -6.98 -2.25
CA ARG A 155 -18.39 -6.48 -2.01
C ARG A 155 -19.14 -7.44 -1.11
N VAL A 156 -20.22 -6.97 -0.50
CA VAL A 156 -21.19 -7.83 0.16
C VAL A 156 -22.41 -7.94 -0.73
N ASP A 157 -23.01 -9.15 -0.77
CA ASP A 157 -24.28 -9.35 -1.44
C ASP A 157 -25.46 -8.84 -0.58
N GLU A 158 -26.70 -9.01 -1.04
CA GLU A 158 -27.89 -8.59 -0.30
C GLU A 158 -28.05 -9.29 1.06
N GLU A 159 -27.49 -10.49 1.19
CA GLU A 159 -27.50 -11.28 2.42
C GLU A 159 -26.32 -10.92 3.36
N GLY A 160 -25.39 -10.11 2.89
CA GLY A 160 -24.20 -9.68 3.62
C GLY A 160 -22.98 -10.60 3.46
N ASN A 161 -23.01 -11.54 2.50
CA ASN A 161 -21.89 -12.42 2.22
C ASN A 161 -20.83 -11.70 1.39
N PRO A 162 -19.54 -11.85 1.71
CA PRO A 162 -18.46 -11.22 0.95
C PRO A 162 -18.24 -11.93 -0.39
N VAL A 163 -18.07 -11.12 -1.44
CA VAL A 163 -17.76 -11.57 -2.81
C VAL A 163 -16.52 -10.86 -3.29
N CYS A 164 -15.51 -11.60 -3.75
CA CYS A 164 -14.28 -11.02 -4.30
C CYS A 164 -14.54 -10.33 -5.63
N VAL A 165 -14.19 -9.05 -5.73
CA VAL A 165 -14.43 -8.20 -6.89
C VAL A 165 -13.17 -7.54 -7.43
N GLY A 166 -12.04 -7.73 -6.76
CA GLY A 166 -10.74 -7.22 -7.18
C GLY A 166 -9.60 -7.97 -6.54
N ILE A 167 -8.47 -8.10 -7.25
CA ILE A 167 -7.27 -8.78 -6.77
C ILE A 167 -6.05 -7.96 -7.21
N SER A 168 -5.16 -7.66 -6.27
CA SER A 168 -3.88 -7.00 -6.58
C SER A 168 -2.85 -8.00 -7.13
N HIS A 169 -1.88 -7.52 -7.90
CA HIS A 169 -0.84 -8.36 -8.51
C HIS A 169 -1.45 -9.52 -9.33
N TRP A 170 -2.50 -9.21 -10.08
CA TRP A 170 -3.30 -10.19 -10.80
C TRP A 170 -3.65 -9.69 -12.18
N LYS A 171 -3.47 -10.52 -13.21
CA LYS A 171 -3.72 -10.18 -14.60
C LYS A 171 -4.59 -11.23 -15.27
N GLY A 172 -5.59 -10.78 -16.05
CA GLY A 172 -6.42 -11.67 -16.84
C GLY A 172 -7.83 -11.93 -16.26
N GLY A 173 -8.31 -11.03 -15.37
CA GLY A 173 -9.64 -11.16 -14.74
C GLY A 173 -9.63 -11.95 -13.45
N ILE A 174 -10.70 -11.86 -12.68
CA ILE A 174 -10.79 -12.44 -11.33
C ILE A 174 -10.72 -13.97 -11.37
N GLU A 175 -11.52 -14.61 -12.23
CA GLU A 175 -11.67 -16.08 -12.25
C GLU A 175 -10.57 -16.79 -13.06
N LYS A 176 -10.18 -16.21 -14.19
CA LYS A 176 -9.25 -16.84 -15.17
C LYS A 176 -7.86 -16.23 -15.13
N GLY A 177 -7.64 -15.24 -14.29
CA GLY A 177 -6.38 -14.55 -14.18
C GLY A 177 -5.32 -15.35 -13.45
N LYS A 178 -4.13 -14.78 -13.42
CA LYS A 178 -2.96 -15.34 -12.73
C LYS A 178 -2.15 -14.24 -12.06
N PHE A 179 -1.33 -14.65 -11.10
CA PHE A 179 -0.36 -13.77 -10.46
C PHE A 179 0.56 -13.08 -11.49
N SER A 180 0.70 -11.77 -11.36
CA SER A 180 1.63 -10.96 -12.14
C SER A 180 2.03 -9.72 -11.34
N LYS A 181 3.32 -9.58 -11.06
CA LYS A 181 3.85 -8.44 -10.29
C LYS A 181 4.39 -7.30 -11.16
N ASP A 182 4.57 -7.52 -12.45
CA ASP A 182 5.33 -6.63 -13.32
C ASP A 182 4.46 -5.98 -14.44
N HIS A 183 3.17 -6.23 -14.47
CA HIS A 183 2.30 -5.74 -15.55
C HIS A 183 1.78 -4.30 -15.35
N GLY A 184 1.91 -3.75 -14.15
CA GLY A 184 1.51 -2.39 -13.82
C GLY A 184 2.68 -1.40 -13.88
N THR A 185 2.39 -0.15 -13.62
CA THR A 185 3.39 0.91 -13.60
C THR A 185 3.02 2.04 -12.65
N MET A 186 4.05 2.72 -12.13
CA MET A 186 3.88 3.97 -11.40
C MET A 186 3.38 5.07 -12.36
N THR A 187 2.43 5.90 -11.92
CA THR A 187 1.96 7.03 -12.72
C THR A 187 3.09 8.06 -12.93
N ASN A 188 3.10 8.72 -14.08
CA ASN A 188 4.06 9.78 -14.36
C ASN A 188 3.97 10.91 -13.33
N LYS A 189 2.77 11.22 -12.85
CA LYS A 189 2.57 12.26 -11.84
C LYS A 189 3.21 11.90 -10.50
N LEU A 190 3.14 10.64 -10.07
CA LEU A 190 3.83 10.19 -8.86
C LEU A 190 5.35 10.25 -9.03
N ALA A 191 5.87 9.83 -10.19
CA ALA A 191 7.30 9.94 -10.49
C ALA A 191 7.78 11.40 -10.44
N HIS A 192 7.02 12.34 -11.00
CA HIS A 192 7.32 13.78 -10.89
C HIS A 192 7.27 14.30 -9.46
N MET A 193 6.34 13.81 -8.64
CA MET A 193 6.27 14.16 -7.21
C MET A 193 7.54 13.70 -6.49
N PHE A 194 8.05 12.52 -6.78
CA PHE A 194 9.31 12.02 -6.20
C PHE A 194 10.51 12.86 -6.60
N ILE A 195 10.62 13.26 -7.87
CA ILE A 195 11.67 14.16 -8.34
C ILE A 195 11.64 15.46 -7.55
N LYS A 196 10.47 16.08 -7.43
CA LYS A 196 10.30 17.33 -6.69
C LYS A 196 10.57 17.20 -5.19
N LEU A 197 10.20 16.07 -4.57
CA LEU A 197 10.53 15.81 -3.17
C LEU A 197 12.04 15.76 -2.96
N CYS A 198 12.78 15.04 -3.82
CA CYS A 198 14.23 14.95 -3.74
C CYS A 198 14.90 16.31 -3.97
N GLU A 199 14.46 17.07 -4.98
CA GLU A 199 14.98 18.42 -5.27
C GLU A 199 14.78 19.38 -4.09
N ARG A 200 13.56 19.45 -3.55
CA ARG A 200 13.26 20.33 -2.40
C ARG A 200 14.03 19.93 -1.15
N TYR A 201 14.20 18.62 -0.94
CA TYR A 201 14.95 18.14 0.20
C TYR A 201 16.43 18.49 0.11
N ALA A 202 17.03 18.40 -1.07
CA ALA A 202 18.43 18.70 -1.34
C ALA A 202 18.77 20.18 -1.14
N THR A 203 17.79 21.10 -1.23
CA THR A 203 17.98 22.54 -1.00
C THR A 203 17.98 22.95 0.47
N ARG A 204 17.67 22.04 1.39
CA ARG A 204 17.71 22.33 2.83
C ARG A 204 19.12 22.68 3.28
N SER A 205 19.22 23.55 4.30
CA SER A 205 20.48 24.11 4.77
C SER A 205 21.54 23.08 5.16
N ASN A 206 21.13 21.95 5.70
CA ASN A 206 22.01 20.86 6.10
C ASN A 206 22.53 19.98 4.94
N TRP A 207 22.00 20.14 3.72
CA TRP A 207 22.36 19.34 2.56
C TRP A 207 22.94 20.14 1.38
N ARG A 208 22.52 21.39 1.20
CA ARG A 208 22.83 22.20 0.02
C ARG A 208 24.33 22.53 -0.17
N GLY A 209 25.13 22.42 0.89
CA GLY A 209 26.55 22.77 0.87
C GLY A 209 27.50 21.65 0.40
N TYR A 210 26.97 20.45 0.16
CA TYR A 210 27.81 19.33 -0.27
C TYR A 210 28.03 19.35 -1.78
N THR A 211 29.28 19.10 -2.22
CA THR A 211 29.66 19.03 -3.64
C THR A 211 29.01 17.86 -4.38
N TYR A 212 28.69 16.80 -3.66
CA TYR A 212 28.01 15.60 -4.15
C TYR A 212 26.47 15.63 -3.93
N ASN A 213 25.89 16.82 -3.85
CA ASN A 213 24.44 17.00 -3.69
C ASN A 213 23.64 16.36 -4.83
N ASP A 214 24.16 16.40 -6.07
CA ASP A 214 23.53 15.77 -7.23
C ASP A 214 23.49 14.24 -7.09
N GLU A 215 24.56 13.63 -6.56
CA GLU A 215 24.59 12.20 -6.27
C GLU A 215 23.57 11.83 -5.18
N MET A 216 23.48 12.63 -4.11
CA MET A 216 22.47 12.46 -3.08
C MET A 216 21.06 12.45 -3.66
N ARG A 217 20.72 13.40 -4.53
CA ARG A 217 19.41 13.46 -5.18
C ARG A 217 19.13 12.25 -6.06
N SER A 218 20.12 11.84 -6.87
CA SER A 218 19.99 10.70 -7.77
C SER A 218 19.78 9.40 -7.02
N GLN A 219 20.52 9.16 -5.94
CA GLN A 219 20.38 7.97 -5.11
C GLN A 219 19.05 7.96 -4.36
N ALA A 220 18.58 9.10 -3.84
CA ALA A 220 17.28 9.21 -3.21
C ALA A 220 16.15 8.96 -4.19
N LEU A 221 16.23 9.48 -5.41
CA LEU A 221 15.22 9.22 -6.44
C LEU A 221 15.18 7.74 -6.84
N LEU A 222 16.34 7.10 -6.99
CA LEU A 222 16.42 5.66 -7.22
C LEU A 222 15.77 4.87 -6.10
N GLN A 223 16.04 5.23 -4.84
CA GLN A 223 15.42 4.62 -3.66
C GLN A 223 13.89 4.78 -3.69
N LEU A 224 13.37 5.96 -3.95
CA LEU A 224 11.93 6.20 -4.04
C LEU A 224 11.27 5.44 -5.21
N SER A 225 11.97 5.27 -6.34
CA SER A 225 11.46 4.45 -7.45
C SER A 225 11.30 2.98 -7.08
N GLN A 226 12.14 2.47 -6.19
CA GLN A 226 12.11 1.08 -5.72
C GLN A 226 11.10 0.83 -4.60
N ILE A 227 10.95 1.79 -3.67
CA ILE A 227 10.09 1.62 -2.48
C ILE A 227 8.78 2.43 -2.55
N GLY A 228 8.58 3.24 -3.58
CA GLY A 228 7.52 4.25 -3.62
C GLY A 228 6.12 3.69 -3.42
N LEU A 229 5.83 2.52 -3.94
CA LEU A 229 4.54 1.84 -3.78
C LEU A 229 4.44 0.99 -2.51
N GLN A 230 5.52 0.82 -1.76
CA GLN A 230 5.50 0.04 -0.51
C GLN A 230 4.81 0.78 0.64
N PHE A 231 4.46 2.06 0.47
CA PHE A 231 3.66 2.77 1.45
C PHE A 231 2.33 2.05 1.69
N ASP A 232 2.04 1.76 2.96
CA ASP A 232 0.85 1.02 3.37
C ASP A 232 -0.22 1.97 3.92
N GLU A 233 -1.26 2.21 3.14
CA GLU A 233 -2.40 3.07 3.50
C GLU A 233 -3.23 2.50 4.67
N ALA A 234 -3.09 1.20 4.94
CA ALA A 234 -3.73 0.56 6.08
C ALA A 234 -3.09 0.98 7.42
N LYS A 235 -1.83 1.41 7.40
CA LYS A 235 -1.06 1.77 8.59
C LYS A 235 -0.90 3.27 8.79
N SER A 236 -0.95 4.07 7.75
CA SER A 236 -0.69 5.51 7.81
C SER A 236 -1.43 6.28 6.71
N GLN A 237 -1.70 7.55 6.97
CA GLN A 237 -2.23 8.52 6.01
C GLN A 237 -1.21 9.65 5.70
N ASN A 238 0.06 9.45 6.08
CA ASN A 238 1.13 10.43 5.91
C ASN A 238 2.27 9.90 5.01
N PRO A 239 2.06 9.78 3.69
CA PRO A 239 3.09 9.35 2.76
C PRO A 239 4.25 10.36 2.66
N PHE A 240 4.00 11.65 2.89
CA PHE A 240 5.05 12.67 2.89
C PHE A 240 6.12 12.37 3.94
N ALA A 241 5.75 12.03 5.16
CA ALA A 241 6.69 11.64 6.22
C ALA A 241 7.45 10.36 5.86
N TYR A 242 6.77 9.37 5.28
CA TYR A 242 7.38 8.13 4.83
C TYR A 242 8.47 8.37 3.78
N TYR A 243 8.19 9.18 2.75
CA TYR A 243 9.16 9.47 1.70
C TYR A 243 10.29 10.38 2.17
N THR A 244 10.02 11.37 3.01
CA THR A 244 11.09 12.24 3.55
C THR A 244 12.04 11.46 4.46
N ALA A 245 11.56 10.49 5.22
CA ALA A 245 12.42 9.58 5.98
C ALA A 245 13.32 8.74 5.08
N ALA A 246 12.78 8.20 3.98
CA ALA A 246 13.56 7.45 3.00
C ALA A 246 14.61 8.31 2.30
N ILE A 247 14.30 9.56 1.96
CA ILE A 247 15.24 10.53 1.38
C ILE A 247 16.35 10.85 2.38
N THR A 248 16.02 11.12 3.64
CA THR A 248 17.00 11.38 4.71
C THR A 248 17.97 10.21 4.87
N ASN A 249 17.47 8.99 4.92
CA ASN A 249 18.30 7.80 5.04
C ASN A 249 19.22 7.63 3.83
N SER A 250 18.72 7.87 2.63
CA SER A 250 19.51 7.80 1.39
C SER A 250 20.62 8.87 1.36
N PHE A 251 20.32 10.11 1.72
CA PHE A 251 21.28 11.20 1.79
C PHE A 251 22.38 10.94 2.83
N THR A 252 22.01 10.47 4.00
CA THR A 252 22.94 10.11 5.08
C THR A 252 23.86 8.96 4.64
N ARG A 253 23.35 8.00 3.89
CA ARG A 253 24.14 6.89 3.34
C ARG A 253 25.20 7.40 2.36
N VAL A 254 24.83 8.27 1.42
CA VAL A 254 25.79 8.87 0.49
C VAL A 254 26.84 9.67 1.24
N LEU A 255 26.44 10.51 2.22
CA LEU A 255 27.34 11.26 3.07
C LEU A 255 28.39 10.36 3.77
N ASN A 256 27.96 9.25 4.31
CA ASN A 256 28.84 8.31 5.01
C ASN A 256 29.82 7.61 4.08
N ILE A 257 29.40 7.30 2.83
CA ILE A 257 30.27 6.74 1.80
C ILE A 257 31.33 7.75 1.42
N GLU A 258 30.93 8.99 1.12
CA GLU A 258 31.86 10.06 0.71
C GLU A 258 32.88 10.42 1.82
N LYS A 259 32.44 10.46 3.07
CA LYS A 259 33.36 10.66 4.20
C LYS A 259 34.39 9.54 4.33
N ARG A 260 34.04 8.30 4.03
CA ARG A 260 35.00 7.18 4.03
C ARG A 260 35.99 7.26 2.87
N ASN A 261 35.57 7.78 1.71
CA ASN A 261 36.41 7.92 0.54
C ASN A 261 37.44 9.08 0.68
N GLN A 262 37.17 10.03 1.61
CA GLN A 262 38.05 11.17 1.87
C GLN A 262 39.12 10.86 2.94
N ASN A 263 38.97 9.78 3.70
CA ASN A 263 39.93 9.33 4.70
C ASN A 263 40.84 8.23 4.13
#